data_9b22d464927426106b9a43883dc55564
#
_entry.id   9b22d464927426106b9a43883dc55564
#
_cell.length_a   1.000
_cell.length_b   1.000
_cell.length_c   1.000
_cell.angle_alpha   90.00
_cell.angle_beta   90.00
_cell.angle_gamma   90.00
#
_symmetry.space_group_name_H-M   'P 1'
#
loop_
_entity.id
_entity.type
_entity.pdbx_description
1 polymer ?
#
loop_
_entity_poly.entity_id
_entity_poly.type
_entity_poly.pdbx_seq_one_letter_code
_entity_poly.pdbx_strand_id
1 'polypeptide(L)' 'MLACELGRRGIDCVVADPREVVAAVPQANATQARTMEHFRRLGLSERIRSLGLPPDHPTDIAYVTRFAGHELARLRLPT' A
#
# COMPACT_ATOMS: atom_id res chain seq x y z
N MET A 1 6.97 -8.39 -5.81
CA MET A 1 6.80 -9.34 -4.68
C MET A 1 7.18 -10.78 -5.07
N LEU A 2 6.67 -11.33 -6.17
CA LEU A 2 7.01 -12.70 -6.61
C LEU A 2 8.53 -12.93 -6.74
N ALA A 3 9.26 -12.01 -7.34
CA ALA A 3 10.72 -12.11 -7.47
C ALA A 3 11.43 -12.19 -6.11
N CYS A 4 10.95 -11.46 -5.10
CA CYS A 4 11.48 -11.54 -3.74
C CYS A 4 11.23 -12.92 -3.10
N GLU A 5 10.06 -13.51 -3.34
CA GLU A 5 9.74 -14.85 -2.83
C GLU A 5 10.57 -15.94 -3.53
N LEU A 6 10.79 -15.80 -4.82
CA LEU A 6 11.66 -16.72 -5.59
C LEU A 6 13.11 -16.60 -5.12
N GLY A 7 13.62 -15.36 -4.97
CA GLY A 7 14.98 -15.12 -4.50
C GLY A 7 15.25 -15.69 -3.11
N ARG A 8 14.31 -15.58 -2.18
CA ARG A 8 14.42 -16.20 -0.84
C ARG A 8 14.55 -17.73 -0.89
N ARG A 9 14.07 -18.34 -1.93
CA ARG A 9 14.14 -19.78 -2.17
C ARG A 9 15.32 -20.20 -3.03
N GLY A 10 16.21 -19.26 -3.37
CA GLY A 10 17.37 -19.51 -4.22
C GLY A 10 17.00 -19.79 -5.68
N ILE A 11 15.82 -19.34 -6.12
CA ILE A 11 15.37 -19.51 -7.51
C ILE A 11 15.75 -18.27 -8.30
N ASP A 12 16.55 -18.43 -9.32
CA ASP A 12 16.90 -17.35 -10.25
C ASP A 12 15.68 -16.89 -11.05
N CYS A 13 15.51 -15.58 -11.17
CA CYS A 13 14.43 -15.02 -11.94
C CYS A 13 14.85 -13.70 -12.61
N VAL A 14 14.19 -13.37 -13.71
CA VAL A 14 14.34 -12.09 -14.41
C VAL A 14 13.03 -11.33 -14.31
N VAL A 15 13.10 -10.07 -13.88
CA VAL A 15 11.96 -9.16 -13.87
C VAL A 15 12.09 -8.22 -15.07
N ALA A 16 11.09 -8.20 -15.93
CA ALA A 16 11.02 -7.32 -17.08
C ALA A 16 9.83 -6.36 -16.94
N ASP A 17 10.08 -5.07 -17.10
CA ASP A 17 9.05 -4.02 -17.11
C ASP A 17 9.36 -3.08 -18.29
N PRO A 18 8.39 -2.76 -19.16
CA PRO A 18 8.60 -1.83 -20.27
C PRO A 18 8.79 -0.38 -19.80
N ARG A 19 8.51 -0.07 -18.53
CA ARG A 19 8.65 1.27 -17.99
C ARG A 19 10.06 1.47 -17.41
N GLU A 20 10.69 2.56 -17.81
CA GLU A 20 12.01 2.94 -17.30
C GLU A 20 11.94 3.63 -15.95
N VAL A 21 10.79 4.21 -15.61
CA VAL A 21 10.58 4.99 -14.39
C VAL A 21 9.31 4.55 -13.66
N VAL A 22 9.26 4.83 -12.37
CA VAL A 22 8.05 4.64 -11.56
C VAL A 22 6.93 5.53 -12.09
N ALA A 23 5.69 5.03 -12.04
CA ALA A 23 4.53 5.80 -12.48
C ALA A 23 4.46 7.17 -11.77
N ALA A 24 4.31 8.23 -12.55
CA ALA A 24 4.22 9.60 -12.03
C ALA A 24 2.92 9.84 -11.23
N VAL A 25 1.87 9.08 -11.56
CA VAL A 25 0.58 9.14 -10.86
C VAL A 25 0.37 7.85 -10.08
N PRO A 26 0.10 7.92 -8.76
CA PRO A 26 -0.21 6.74 -7.96
C PRO A 26 -1.44 6.00 -8.50
N GLN A 27 -1.34 4.68 -8.62
CA GLN A 27 -2.43 3.82 -9.09
C GLN A 27 -3.16 3.10 -7.95
N ALA A 28 -2.66 3.25 -6.72
CA ALA A 28 -3.25 2.68 -5.52
C ALA A 28 -3.22 3.71 -4.39
N ASN A 29 -4.21 3.65 -3.51
CA ASN A 29 -4.33 4.57 -2.38
C ASN A 29 -4.10 3.92 -1.01
N ALA A 30 -4.19 2.61 -0.93
CA ALA A 30 -4.05 1.91 0.35
C ALA A 30 -3.44 0.52 0.17
N THR A 31 -2.70 0.09 1.18
CA THR A 31 -2.14 -1.26 1.25
C THR A 31 -2.89 -2.04 2.34
N GLN A 32 -3.51 -3.13 1.95
CA GLN A 32 -4.28 -3.98 2.87
C GLN A 32 -3.37 -4.68 3.90
N ALA A 33 -3.93 -4.99 5.06
CA ALA A 33 -3.24 -5.67 6.15
C ALA A 33 -2.57 -6.98 5.70
N ARG A 34 -3.26 -7.78 4.88
CA ARG A 34 -2.69 -9.04 4.36
C ARG A 34 -1.44 -8.82 3.50
N THR A 35 -1.43 -7.78 2.70
CA THR A 35 -0.26 -7.39 1.90
C THR A 35 0.90 -6.97 2.82
N MET A 36 0.60 -6.23 3.90
CA MET A 36 1.61 -5.84 4.89
C MET A 36 2.21 -7.03 5.65
N GLU A 37 1.45 -8.11 5.86
CA GLU A 37 1.99 -9.35 6.43
C GLU A 37 3.04 -9.98 5.50
N HIS A 38 2.80 -9.99 4.19
CA HIS A 38 3.80 -10.45 3.22
C HIS A 38 5.04 -9.55 3.23
N PHE A 39 4.88 -8.24 3.28
CA PHE A 39 6.01 -7.31 3.40
C PHE A 39 6.78 -7.48 4.70
N ARG A 40 6.10 -7.78 5.81
CA ARG A 40 6.77 -8.09 7.09
C ARG A 40 7.65 -9.33 6.96
N ARG A 41 7.15 -10.37 6.33
CA ARG A 41 7.91 -11.59 6.09
C ARG A 41 9.14 -11.37 5.21
N LEU A 42 9.08 -10.39 4.30
CA LEU A 42 10.20 -9.97 3.44
C LEU A 42 11.12 -8.93 4.11
N GLY A 43 10.82 -8.51 5.34
CA GLY A 43 11.62 -7.50 6.05
C GLY A 43 11.40 -6.07 5.56
N LEU A 44 10.32 -5.79 4.82
CA LEU A 44 10.07 -4.50 4.17
C LEU A 44 9.03 -3.64 4.90
N SER A 45 8.28 -4.20 5.86
CA SER A 45 7.12 -3.54 6.45
C SER A 45 7.45 -2.21 7.12
N GLU A 46 8.53 -2.14 7.90
CA GLU A 46 8.91 -0.93 8.62
C GLU A 46 9.33 0.20 7.66
N ARG A 47 10.08 -0.16 6.62
CA ARG A 47 10.47 0.81 5.58
C ARG A 47 9.25 1.34 4.83
N ILE A 48 8.27 0.49 4.51
CA ILE A 48 7.03 0.92 3.85
C ILE A 48 6.23 1.84 4.76
N ARG A 49 6.11 1.50 6.04
CA ARG A 49 5.40 2.35 7.01
C ARG A 49 6.05 3.70 7.20
N SER A 50 7.37 3.76 7.26
CA SER A 50 8.10 5.03 7.43
C SER A 50 7.94 6.00 6.26
N LEU A 51 7.54 5.50 5.09
CA LEU A 51 7.25 6.30 3.89
C LEU A 51 5.76 6.66 3.76
N GLY A 52 4.91 6.08 4.60
CA GLY A 52 3.47 6.31 4.61
C GLY A 52 3.04 7.53 5.41
N LEU A 53 1.74 7.64 5.62
CA LEU A 53 1.16 8.65 6.49
C LEU A 53 1.55 8.41 7.96
N PRO A 54 1.57 9.45 8.80
CA PRO A 54 1.79 9.29 10.24
C PRO A 54 0.82 8.27 10.85
N PRO A 55 1.24 7.52 11.90
CA PRO A 55 0.43 6.45 12.47
C PRO A 55 -0.88 6.93 13.10
N ASP A 56 -0.96 8.21 13.46
CA ASP A 56 -2.15 8.86 14.02
C ASP A 56 -3.04 9.53 12.94
N HIS A 57 -2.64 9.44 11.67
CA HIS A 57 -3.44 9.99 10.58
C HIS A 57 -4.72 9.16 10.38
N PRO A 58 -5.91 9.80 10.44
CA PRO A 58 -7.15 9.07 10.22
C PRO A 58 -7.26 8.56 8.78
N THR A 59 -7.57 7.28 8.64
CA THR A 59 -7.72 6.59 7.35
C THR A 59 -9.18 6.27 7.04
N ASP A 60 -10.10 7.04 7.61
CA ASP A 60 -11.54 6.83 7.48
C ASP A 60 -12.03 6.94 6.03
N ILE A 61 -13.05 6.19 5.71
CA ILE A 61 -13.78 6.32 4.45
C ILE A 61 -15.05 7.13 4.71
N ALA A 62 -15.11 8.35 4.18
CA ALA A 62 -16.27 9.21 4.30
C ALA A 62 -17.10 9.16 3.00
N TYR A 63 -18.39 8.96 3.15
CA TYR A 63 -19.36 9.05 2.08
C TYR A 63 -20.02 10.44 2.15
N VAL A 64 -19.88 11.21 1.11
CA VAL A 64 -20.38 12.59 1.07
C VAL A 64 -21.25 12.81 -0.16
N THR A 65 -22.18 13.75 -0.09
CA THR A 65 -23.02 14.10 -1.24
C THR A 65 -22.21 14.75 -2.36
N ARG A 66 -21.17 15.52 -2.02
CA ARG A 66 -20.19 16.13 -2.89
C ARG A 66 -18.99 16.55 -2.04
N PHE A 67 -17.86 16.92 -2.64
CA PHE A 67 -16.63 17.21 -1.93
C PHE A 67 -16.77 18.22 -0.77
N ALA A 68 -17.56 19.27 -0.95
CA ALA A 68 -17.87 20.27 0.10
C ALA A 68 -19.33 20.14 0.60
N GLY A 69 -19.94 18.96 0.50
CA GLY A 69 -21.32 18.71 0.87
C GLY A 69 -21.48 18.08 2.24
N HIS A 70 -22.65 17.46 2.43
CA HIS A 70 -22.98 16.79 3.69
C HIS A 70 -22.35 15.40 3.74
N GLU A 71 -21.80 15.05 4.89
CA GLU A 71 -21.38 13.67 5.18
C GLU A 71 -22.62 12.80 5.44
N LEU A 72 -22.72 11.70 4.71
CA LEU A 72 -23.82 10.74 4.82
C LEU A 72 -23.45 9.61 5.79
N ALA A 73 -22.22 9.16 5.75
CA ALA A 73 -21.71 8.08 6.59
C ALA A 73 -20.19 8.13 6.66
N ARG A 74 -19.63 7.55 7.71
CA ARG A 74 -18.19 7.40 7.90
C ARG A 74 -17.87 6.01 8.41
N LEU A 75 -17.03 5.31 7.66
CA LEU A 75 -16.43 4.04 8.08
C LEU A 75 -15.08 4.33 8.72
N ARG A 76 -15.00 4.18 10.02
CA ARG A 76 -13.75 4.34 10.77
C ARG A 76 -12.89 3.09 10.60
N LEU A 77 -11.69 3.27 10.11
CA LEU A 77 -10.72 2.20 9.96
C LEU A 77 -9.70 2.25 11.10
N PRO A 78 -9.22 1.10 11.58
CA PRO A 78 -8.13 1.08 12.55
C PRO A 78 -6.87 1.68 11.95
N THR A 79 -6.21 2.50 12.72
CA THR A 79 -4.91 3.09 12.40
C THR A 79 -3.77 2.13 12.68
#